data_9c272504223a32595c6555d6292a2e97
#
_entry.id   9c272504223a32595c6555d6292a2e97
#
_cell.length_a   1.000
_cell.length_b   1.000
_cell.length_c   1.000
_cell.angle_alpha   90.00
_cell.angle_beta   90.00
_cell.angle_gamma   90.00
#
_symmetry.space_group_name_H-M   'P 1'
#
loop_
_entity.id
_entity.type
_entity.pdbx_description
1 polymer ?
#
loop_
_entity_poly.entity_id
_entity_poly.type
_entity_poly.pdbx_seq_one_letter_code
_entity_poly.pdbx_strand_id
1 'polypeptide(L)'
;MKKKIFLSTLLIGTCLCASNTIFAQENTTQKQDVTTKTEVPTSAIKNQWKQIDNHWYYYNEKGKMVKDTFWNSYYFHKDGKMSSQEWIHKNGQWYYAKPSGTISHNEWIQINQRWYYFNNQGILLTNQWKDAYYLKPSGAMAESEWFYDSYYQSWFYLTSNGRYAKNTWQGDYYLKSSGYMAINEWIYDSSYQAWFYLNGKGTYVTGYHLINGALHNFNENGAWIREIKEETSSSELPFATNNYQKVIFLDPGHGGKDPGAQYLGLKEKNLNLQVSQQLKTKLESLGYKVIMSRSTDVFVDFVTERSKMSNETHADMFISIHFNATGHGLDSGEDGIQTYMYQPTGNIPSVINKKWHDNPTRLKYSYKLGSYIHQSVLATTQAKDAGLLAKSFAVLRETNKPAVLLELGYMDDSKESQKIRTKEYQQKLVDGIAQGIQQYYNN
;
A
#
# COMPACT_ATOMS: atom_id res chain seq x y z
N MET A 1 -7.00 -7.60 -27.42
CA MET A 1 -7.19 -6.16 -27.15
C MET A 1 -6.17 -5.75 -26.11
N LYS A 2 -5.22 -4.89 -26.48
CA LYS A 2 -4.13 -4.47 -25.58
C LYS A 2 -4.68 -3.50 -24.53
N LYS A 3 -4.81 -3.91 -23.27
CA LYS A 3 -5.05 -2.99 -22.15
C LYS A 3 -3.72 -2.39 -21.71
N LYS A 4 -3.64 -1.07 -21.76
CA LYS A 4 -2.55 -0.30 -21.18
C LYS A 4 -2.58 -0.46 -19.66
N ILE A 5 -1.49 -0.95 -19.11
CA ILE A 5 -1.25 -1.01 -17.67
C ILE A 5 -0.87 0.40 -17.22
N PHE A 6 -1.72 1.04 -16.44
CA PHE A 6 -1.33 2.20 -15.63
C PHE A 6 -0.79 1.66 -14.31
N LEU A 7 0.52 1.74 -14.14
CA LEU A 7 1.18 1.57 -12.84
C LEU A 7 0.85 2.82 -11.99
N SER A 8 -0.03 2.68 -11.01
CA SER A 8 -0.18 3.66 -9.93
C SER A 8 0.54 3.13 -8.69
N THR A 9 1.76 3.58 -8.50
CA THR A 9 2.50 3.42 -7.25
C THR A 9 1.79 4.23 -6.16
N LEU A 10 1.20 3.55 -5.19
CA LEU A 10 0.67 4.17 -3.98
C LEU A 10 1.85 4.45 -3.03
N LEU A 11 2.37 5.68 -3.07
CA LEU A 11 3.27 6.20 -2.03
C LEU A 11 2.45 6.39 -0.74
N ILE A 12 2.74 5.59 0.27
CA ILE A 12 2.33 5.88 1.65
C ILE A 12 3.27 6.97 2.17
N GLY A 13 2.94 8.22 1.86
CA GLY A 13 3.58 9.38 2.46
C GLY A 13 2.93 9.69 3.81
N THR A 14 3.70 9.60 4.89
CA THR A 14 3.34 10.20 6.17
C THR A 14 3.26 11.71 5.98
N CYS A 15 2.05 12.24 5.85
CA CYS A 15 1.82 13.67 5.73
C CYS A 15 1.87 14.29 7.12
N LEU A 16 3.00 14.94 7.45
CA LEU A 16 2.99 15.99 8.46
C LEU A 16 2.15 17.14 7.91
N CYS A 17 1.02 17.39 8.54
CA CYS A 17 0.15 18.52 8.24
C CYS A 17 0.87 19.84 8.54
N ALA A 18 1.38 20.52 7.52
CA ALA A 18 1.56 21.94 7.54
C ALA A 18 0.34 22.56 6.85
N SER A 19 -0.55 23.14 7.63
CA SER A 19 -1.72 23.86 7.17
C SER A 19 -1.30 25.17 6.51
N ASN A 20 -1.22 25.22 5.18
CA ASN A 20 -1.21 26.46 4.45
C ASN A 20 -2.63 26.80 4.00
N THR A 21 -3.29 27.61 4.78
CA THR A 21 -4.52 28.32 4.41
C THR A 21 -4.17 29.41 3.40
N ILE A 22 -4.48 29.18 2.13
CA ILE A 22 -4.50 30.26 1.13
C ILE A 22 -5.88 30.92 1.23
N PHE A 23 -5.98 31.98 2.01
CA PHE A 23 -7.08 32.93 1.91
C PHE A 23 -6.68 34.06 0.96
N ALA A 24 -7.61 34.44 0.09
CA ALA A 24 -7.44 35.54 -0.83
C ALA A 24 -7.10 36.84 -0.09
N GLN A 25 -6.05 37.50 -0.53
CA GLN A 25 -5.67 38.84 -0.08
C GLN A 25 -6.65 39.84 -0.68
N GLU A 26 -7.32 40.60 0.19
CA GLU A 26 -8.06 41.81 -0.18
C GLU A 26 -7.05 42.91 -0.53
N ASN A 27 -7.12 43.37 -1.78
CA ASN A 27 -6.47 44.64 -2.16
C ASN A 27 -7.32 45.81 -1.70
N THR A 28 -6.87 46.46 -0.66
CA THR A 28 -7.39 47.78 -0.24
C THR A 28 -6.75 48.89 -1.09
N THR A 29 -7.49 49.39 -2.06
CA THR A 29 -7.16 50.67 -2.68
C THR A 29 -8.06 51.75 -2.08
N GLN A 30 -7.48 52.61 -1.28
CA GLN A 30 -8.14 53.84 -0.81
C GLN A 30 -8.34 54.80 -2.00
N LYS A 31 -9.60 55.10 -2.31
CA LYS A 31 -9.99 56.32 -3.01
C LYS A 31 -10.85 57.14 -2.08
N GLN A 32 -10.34 58.30 -1.70
CA GLN A 32 -11.15 59.38 -1.14
C GLN A 32 -12.09 59.89 -2.24
N ASP A 33 -13.40 59.82 -2.00
CA ASP A 33 -14.38 60.60 -2.75
C ASP A 33 -15.32 61.30 -1.79
N VAL A 34 -15.27 62.61 -1.87
CA VAL A 34 -16.17 63.54 -1.21
C VAL A 34 -17.47 63.48 -1.95
N THR A 35 -18.51 62.93 -1.35
CA THR A 35 -19.89 63.05 -1.87
C THR A 35 -20.81 63.65 -0.83
N THR A 36 -21.34 64.79 -1.20
CA THR A 36 -22.38 65.54 -0.56
C THR A 36 -23.54 64.63 -0.12
N LYS A 37 -23.86 64.69 1.17
CA LYS A 37 -25.09 64.09 1.74
C LYS A 37 -26.29 64.81 1.21
N THR A 38 -27.04 64.15 0.36
CA THR A 38 -28.46 64.47 0.13
C THR A 38 -29.27 63.80 1.23
N GLU A 39 -29.76 64.55 2.20
CA GLU A 39 -30.73 64.08 3.18
C GLU A 39 -32.04 63.72 2.47
N VAL A 40 -32.40 62.44 2.43
CA VAL A 40 -33.68 61.94 1.97
C VAL A 40 -34.67 62.07 3.15
N PRO A 41 -35.92 62.60 2.94
CA PRO A 41 -36.87 62.77 4.01
C PRO A 41 -37.23 61.41 4.64
N THR A 42 -37.06 61.30 5.93
CA THR A 42 -37.38 60.14 6.76
C THR A 42 -38.85 60.00 7.03
N SER A 43 -39.65 59.56 6.05
CA SER A 43 -40.85 58.76 6.36
C SER A 43 -40.30 57.40 6.80
N ALA A 44 -40.52 57.03 8.05
CA ALA A 44 -39.87 55.88 8.67
C ALA A 44 -40.21 54.61 7.87
N ILE A 45 -39.27 54.14 7.03
CA ILE A 45 -39.34 52.83 6.36
C ILE A 45 -39.28 51.78 7.47
N LYS A 46 -40.39 51.04 7.68
CA LYS A 46 -40.52 49.99 8.70
C LYS A 46 -40.92 48.66 8.06
N ASN A 47 -40.34 47.54 8.57
CA ASN A 47 -40.61 46.19 8.09
C ASN A 47 -40.52 46.07 6.57
N GLN A 48 -39.52 46.70 5.97
CA GLN A 48 -39.46 46.85 4.52
C GLN A 48 -38.04 46.65 3.97
N TRP A 49 -38.00 45.99 2.83
CA TRP A 49 -36.82 45.90 2.00
C TRP A 49 -36.63 47.18 1.18
N LYS A 50 -35.40 47.60 1.04
CA LYS A 50 -35.03 48.72 0.18
C LYS A 50 -33.78 48.34 -0.65
N GLN A 51 -33.81 48.61 -1.92
CA GLN A 51 -32.66 48.49 -2.81
C GLN A 51 -31.99 49.85 -2.94
N ILE A 52 -30.69 49.97 -2.68
CA ILE A 52 -29.85 51.17 -2.80
C ILE A 52 -28.57 50.71 -3.52
N ASP A 53 -28.23 51.36 -4.64
CA ASP A 53 -27.01 51.06 -5.42
C ASP A 53 -26.83 49.57 -5.70
N ASN A 54 -27.91 48.94 -6.20
CA ASN A 54 -27.98 47.50 -6.48
C ASN A 54 -27.78 46.55 -5.30
N HIS A 55 -27.78 47.06 -4.06
CA HIS A 55 -27.70 46.25 -2.84
C HIS A 55 -29.03 46.28 -2.09
N TRP A 56 -29.39 45.14 -1.49
CA TRP A 56 -30.59 45.03 -0.68
C TRP A 56 -30.28 45.31 0.79
N TYR A 57 -31.19 46.08 1.46
CA TYR A 57 -31.17 46.44 2.87
C TYR A 57 -32.55 46.13 3.46
N TYR A 58 -32.59 45.80 4.75
CA TYR A 58 -33.83 45.61 5.47
C TYR A 58 -33.93 46.55 6.65
N TYR A 59 -35.06 47.20 6.79
CA TYR A 59 -35.39 48.08 7.91
C TYR A 59 -36.44 47.39 8.78
N ASN A 60 -36.14 47.19 10.08
CA ASN A 60 -37.03 46.49 11.00
C ASN A 60 -38.25 47.30 11.41
N GLU A 61 -39.07 46.77 12.33
CA GLU A 61 -40.30 47.45 12.86
C GLU A 61 -40.08 48.83 13.46
N LYS A 62 -38.86 49.06 13.98
CA LYS A 62 -38.44 50.34 14.56
C LYS A 62 -37.85 51.31 13.52
N GLY A 63 -37.85 50.95 12.26
CA GLY A 63 -37.25 51.71 11.17
C GLY A 63 -35.72 51.72 11.18
N LYS A 64 -35.09 50.83 11.96
CA LYS A 64 -33.63 50.70 12.01
C LYS A 64 -33.17 49.67 10.96
N MET A 65 -32.12 50.06 10.24
CA MET A 65 -31.44 49.12 9.30
C MET A 65 -30.84 47.94 10.06
N VAL A 66 -31.12 46.73 9.62
CA VAL A 66 -30.51 45.48 10.16
C VAL A 66 -29.05 45.41 9.71
N LYS A 67 -28.14 45.14 10.65
CA LYS A 67 -26.70 45.10 10.38
C LYS A 67 -26.01 44.02 11.20
N ASP A 68 -24.93 43.44 10.64
CA ASP A 68 -24.02 42.49 11.26
C ASP A 68 -24.74 41.30 11.94
N THR A 69 -25.85 40.82 11.34
CA THR A 69 -26.65 39.77 11.97
C THR A 69 -27.44 38.96 10.94
N PHE A 70 -27.86 37.77 11.36
CA PHE A 70 -28.87 37.00 10.67
C PHE A 70 -30.24 37.58 11.01
N TRP A 71 -31.10 37.75 9.98
CA TRP A 71 -32.49 38.13 10.11
C TRP A 71 -33.35 37.28 9.21
N ASN A 72 -34.22 36.49 9.79
CA ASN A 72 -34.93 35.43 9.08
C ASN A 72 -33.92 34.48 8.38
N SER A 73 -34.06 34.36 7.08
CA SER A 73 -33.16 33.51 6.27
C SER A 73 -32.04 34.29 5.58
N TYR A 74 -31.69 35.48 6.02
CA TYR A 74 -30.70 36.36 5.39
C TYR A 74 -29.64 36.78 6.37
N TYR A 75 -28.46 37.16 5.86
CA TYR A 75 -27.39 37.80 6.65
C TYR A 75 -27.14 39.20 6.12
N PHE A 76 -26.94 40.14 7.05
CA PHE A 76 -26.63 41.52 6.73
C PHE A 76 -25.22 41.87 7.29
N HIS A 77 -24.39 42.48 6.44
CA HIS A 77 -23.07 42.93 6.80
C HIS A 77 -23.10 44.16 7.77
N LYS A 78 -21.94 44.56 8.26
CA LYS A 78 -21.81 45.72 9.15
C LYS A 78 -22.32 47.01 8.53
N ASP A 79 -22.25 47.16 7.21
CA ASP A 79 -22.80 48.31 6.46
C ASP A 79 -24.28 48.18 6.20
N GLY A 80 -24.89 47.04 6.52
CA GLY A 80 -26.31 46.75 6.32
C GLY A 80 -26.65 46.08 4.97
N LYS A 81 -25.70 45.85 4.11
CA LYS A 81 -25.91 45.11 2.86
C LYS A 81 -26.28 43.65 3.11
N MET A 82 -27.29 43.17 2.41
CA MET A 82 -27.64 41.76 2.40
C MET A 82 -26.56 40.96 1.66
N SER A 83 -26.10 39.88 2.25
CA SER A 83 -25.22 38.90 1.59
C SER A 83 -25.91 38.21 0.43
N SER A 84 -25.20 38.04 -0.68
CA SER A 84 -25.69 37.33 -1.86
C SER A 84 -24.52 36.64 -2.59
N GLN A 85 -24.69 35.36 -2.91
CA GLN A 85 -23.72 34.54 -3.64
C GLN A 85 -22.32 34.55 -3.01
N GLU A 86 -22.22 34.50 -1.69
CA GLU A 86 -20.97 34.58 -0.95
C GLU A 86 -20.92 33.70 0.29
N TRP A 87 -19.69 33.38 0.71
CA TRP A 87 -19.41 32.72 1.97
C TRP A 87 -19.43 33.70 3.15
N ILE A 88 -20.06 33.30 4.25
CA ILE A 88 -20.17 34.08 5.46
C ILE A 88 -19.48 33.31 6.59
N HIS A 89 -18.50 33.94 7.24
CA HIS A 89 -17.88 33.39 8.45
C HIS A 89 -18.35 34.20 9.67
N LYS A 90 -19.12 33.54 10.54
CA LYS A 90 -19.69 34.19 11.73
C LYS A 90 -19.62 33.24 12.93
N ASN A 91 -19.10 33.75 14.06
CA ASN A 91 -18.97 32.97 15.31
C ASN A 91 -18.24 31.63 15.14
N GLY A 92 -17.18 31.60 14.32
CA GLY A 92 -16.41 30.38 14.05
C GLY A 92 -17.10 29.37 13.11
N GLN A 93 -18.25 29.70 12.54
CA GLN A 93 -19.01 28.83 11.63
C GLN A 93 -19.08 29.44 10.24
N TRP A 94 -19.17 28.55 9.23
CA TRP A 94 -19.34 28.93 7.84
C TRP A 94 -20.78 28.74 7.36
N TYR A 95 -21.28 29.71 6.63
CA TYR A 95 -22.60 29.76 6.00
C TYR A 95 -22.44 30.16 4.53
N TYR A 96 -23.47 29.98 3.73
CA TYR A 96 -23.50 30.44 2.35
C TYR A 96 -24.80 31.13 2.02
N ALA A 97 -24.70 32.35 1.54
CA ALA A 97 -25.83 33.07 0.95
C ALA A 97 -25.99 32.74 -0.53
N LYS A 98 -27.13 32.19 -0.91
CA LYS A 98 -27.46 31.90 -2.30
C LYS A 98 -27.59 33.17 -3.13
N PRO A 99 -27.64 33.11 -4.48
CA PRO A 99 -27.88 34.31 -5.31
C PRO A 99 -29.13 35.10 -4.94
N SER A 100 -30.14 34.43 -4.39
CA SER A 100 -31.36 35.07 -3.85
C SER A 100 -31.12 35.83 -2.54
N GLY A 101 -29.96 35.74 -1.93
CA GLY A 101 -29.63 36.25 -0.58
C GLY A 101 -30.02 35.29 0.55
N THR A 102 -30.84 34.27 0.30
CA THR A 102 -31.21 33.31 1.35
C THR A 102 -30.06 32.42 1.75
N ILE A 103 -29.90 32.21 3.05
CA ILE A 103 -28.90 31.27 3.59
C ILE A 103 -29.30 29.84 3.26
N SER A 104 -28.34 29.03 2.89
CA SER A 104 -28.52 27.59 2.63
C SER A 104 -28.78 26.83 3.93
N HIS A 105 -29.89 26.03 3.96
CA HIS A 105 -30.28 25.23 5.12
C HIS A 105 -30.69 23.81 4.70
N ASN A 106 -30.16 22.81 5.36
CA ASN A 106 -30.53 21.41 5.19
C ASN A 106 -30.52 20.96 3.72
N GLU A 107 -29.54 21.41 2.96
CA GLU A 107 -29.42 21.17 1.53
C GLU A 107 -27.99 21.01 1.04
N TRP A 108 -27.85 20.34 -0.09
CA TRP A 108 -26.62 20.30 -0.88
C TRP A 108 -26.57 21.47 -1.84
N ILE A 109 -25.43 22.17 -1.87
CA ILE A 109 -25.20 23.29 -2.81
C ILE A 109 -23.91 23.05 -3.57
N GLN A 110 -23.94 23.26 -4.88
CA GLN A 110 -22.75 23.27 -5.70
C GLN A 110 -22.22 24.71 -5.81
N ILE A 111 -20.98 24.92 -5.36
CA ILE A 111 -20.28 26.20 -5.39
C ILE A 111 -18.94 25.96 -6.08
N ASN A 112 -18.67 26.67 -7.19
CA ASN A 112 -17.45 26.53 -7.96
C ASN A 112 -17.10 25.05 -8.29
N GLN A 113 -18.10 24.30 -8.79
CA GLN A 113 -18.00 22.88 -9.18
C GLN A 113 -17.74 21.90 -8.02
N ARG A 114 -17.82 22.34 -6.78
CA ARG A 114 -17.71 21.49 -5.59
C ARG A 114 -19.00 21.44 -4.83
N TRP A 115 -19.36 20.28 -4.28
CA TRP A 115 -20.55 20.10 -3.47
C TRP A 115 -20.24 20.34 -1.99
N TYR A 116 -21.17 21.04 -1.30
CA TYR A 116 -21.15 21.36 0.12
C TYR A 116 -22.51 21.05 0.71
N TYR A 117 -22.54 20.67 1.99
CA TYR A 117 -23.80 20.46 2.69
C TYR A 117 -23.91 21.38 3.90
N PHE A 118 -25.07 22.05 4.02
CA PHE A 118 -25.41 22.89 5.14
C PHE A 118 -26.49 22.22 5.99
N ASN A 119 -26.31 22.20 7.31
CA ASN A 119 -27.26 21.59 8.22
C ASN A 119 -28.55 22.45 8.37
N ASN A 120 -29.46 22.00 9.25
CA ASN A 120 -30.72 22.72 9.51
C ASN A 120 -30.53 24.12 10.13
N GLN A 121 -29.36 24.40 10.69
CA GLN A 121 -28.98 25.70 11.22
C GLN A 121 -28.24 26.58 10.19
N GLY A 122 -28.10 26.11 8.97
CA GLY A 122 -27.34 26.76 7.90
C GLY A 122 -25.84 26.66 8.04
N ILE A 123 -25.31 25.85 8.96
CA ILE A 123 -23.89 25.67 9.19
C ILE A 123 -23.31 24.66 8.23
N LEU A 124 -22.18 24.99 7.59
CA LEU A 124 -21.42 24.09 6.76
C LEU A 124 -20.96 22.86 7.54
N LEU A 125 -21.22 21.66 7.04
CA LEU A 125 -20.64 20.44 7.58
C LEU A 125 -19.22 20.25 7.07
N THR A 126 -18.31 19.90 7.99
CA THR A 126 -16.89 19.66 7.69
C THR A 126 -16.38 18.43 8.44
N ASN A 127 -15.44 17.71 7.86
CA ASN A 127 -14.73 16.58 8.47
C ASN A 127 -15.68 15.51 9.06
N GLN A 128 -16.73 15.16 8.31
CA GLN A 128 -17.72 14.18 8.76
C GLN A 128 -18.50 13.55 7.61
N TRP A 129 -19.11 12.42 7.90
CA TRP A 129 -20.06 11.78 7.00
C TRP A 129 -21.43 12.44 7.02
N LYS A 130 -22.00 12.58 5.84
CA LYS A 130 -23.41 12.87 5.64
C LYS A 130 -23.99 11.76 4.77
N ASP A 131 -24.71 10.85 5.37
CA ASP A 131 -25.21 9.64 4.72
C ASP A 131 -24.05 8.83 4.07
N ALA A 132 -24.04 8.71 2.75
CA ALA A 132 -23.01 7.99 2.01
C ALA A 132 -21.89 8.90 1.47
N TYR A 133 -21.80 10.14 1.89
CA TYR A 133 -20.88 11.16 1.41
C TYR A 133 -19.97 11.66 2.53
N TYR A 134 -18.71 11.90 2.24
CA TYR A 134 -17.78 12.47 3.21
C TYR A 134 -17.49 13.96 2.89
N LEU A 135 -17.69 14.82 3.88
CA LEU A 135 -17.35 16.25 3.81
C LEU A 135 -15.95 16.44 4.38
N LYS A 136 -15.01 16.89 3.54
CA LYS A 136 -13.59 17.14 3.91
C LYS A 136 -13.48 18.26 4.96
N PRO A 137 -12.32 18.45 5.59
CA PRO A 137 -12.10 19.60 6.49
C PRO A 137 -12.42 20.95 5.85
N SER A 138 -12.28 21.06 4.54
CA SER A 138 -12.69 22.27 3.76
C SER A 138 -14.20 22.41 3.58
N GLY A 139 -15.01 21.43 3.99
CA GLY A 139 -16.43 21.33 3.73
C GLY A 139 -16.80 20.78 2.35
N ALA A 140 -15.86 20.70 1.42
CA ALA A 140 -16.13 20.13 0.11
C ALA A 140 -16.34 18.62 0.21
N MET A 141 -17.33 18.11 -0.55
CA MET A 141 -17.55 16.67 -0.69
C MET A 141 -16.33 16.00 -1.31
N ALA A 142 -15.93 14.86 -0.76
CA ALA A 142 -14.88 14.00 -1.33
C ALA A 142 -15.44 13.26 -2.55
N GLU A 143 -14.64 13.18 -3.64
CA GLU A 143 -15.03 12.49 -4.87
C GLU A 143 -13.79 11.95 -5.61
N SER A 144 -13.89 10.78 -6.22
CA SER A 144 -12.83 10.12 -6.98
C SER A 144 -11.51 9.96 -6.19
N GLU A 145 -11.60 9.72 -4.89
CA GLU A 145 -10.43 9.65 -4.00
C GLU A 145 -10.59 8.60 -2.91
N TRP A 146 -9.43 8.09 -2.42
CA TRP A 146 -9.37 7.26 -1.25
C TRP A 146 -9.37 8.11 0.02
N PHE A 147 -10.11 7.64 1.03
CA PHE A 147 -10.19 8.28 2.34
C PHE A 147 -10.02 7.24 3.44
N TYR A 148 -9.08 7.48 4.36
CA TYR A 148 -8.92 6.69 5.57
C TYR A 148 -9.69 7.32 6.72
N ASP A 149 -10.65 6.59 7.27
CA ASP A 149 -11.41 7.03 8.43
C ASP A 149 -10.83 6.41 9.69
N SER A 150 -10.29 7.25 10.58
CA SER A 150 -9.66 6.82 11.83
C SER A 150 -10.66 6.28 12.86
N TYR A 151 -11.93 6.69 12.81
CA TYR A 151 -12.97 6.16 13.68
C TYR A 151 -13.33 4.72 13.30
N TYR A 152 -13.50 4.45 11.99
CA TYR A 152 -13.78 3.11 11.47
C TYR A 152 -12.52 2.27 11.25
N GLN A 153 -11.33 2.87 11.38
CA GLN A 153 -10.03 2.23 11.12
C GLN A 153 -10.00 1.52 9.76
N SER A 154 -10.57 2.14 8.75
CA SER A 154 -10.71 1.56 7.43
C SER A 154 -10.58 2.58 6.31
N TRP A 155 -10.14 2.10 5.15
CA TRP A 155 -10.15 2.86 3.92
C TRP A 155 -11.52 2.77 3.24
N PHE A 156 -11.94 3.89 2.66
CA PHE A 156 -13.09 4.03 1.79
C PHE A 156 -12.64 4.62 0.46
N TYR A 157 -13.36 4.30 -0.59
CA TYR A 157 -13.21 4.98 -1.87
C TYR A 157 -14.47 5.79 -2.18
N LEU A 158 -14.32 7.09 -2.34
CA LEU A 158 -15.40 7.98 -2.76
C LEU A 158 -15.42 8.02 -4.30
N THR A 159 -16.54 7.60 -4.88
CA THR A 159 -16.72 7.55 -6.34
C THR A 159 -16.86 8.94 -6.96
N SER A 160 -16.91 9.04 -8.27
CA SER A 160 -17.06 10.32 -8.98
C SER A 160 -18.35 11.09 -8.66
N ASN A 161 -19.37 10.41 -8.10
CA ASN A 161 -20.58 11.06 -7.62
C ASN A 161 -20.56 11.32 -6.09
N GLY A 162 -19.39 11.15 -5.44
CA GLY A 162 -19.16 11.39 -4.02
C GLY A 162 -19.63 10.31 -3.06
N ARG A 163 -20.34 9.28 -3.52
CA ARG A 163 -20.76 8.18 -2.63
C ARG A 163 -19.61 7.22 -2.37
N TYR A 164 -19.53 6.67 -1.16
CA TYR A 164 -18.57 5.58 -0.95
C TYR A 164 -18.92 4.36 -1.81
N ALA A 165 -17.88 3.74 -2.38
CA ALA A 165 -18.00 2.50 -3.14
C ALA A 165 -18.32 1.34 -2.21
N LYS A 166 -19.12 0.38 -2.66
CA LYS A 166 -19.44 -0.85 -1.92
C LYS A 166 -19.71 -2.02 -2.86
N ASN A 167 -19.40 -3.25 -2.39
CA ASN A 167 -19.52 -4.50 -3.16
C ASN A 167 -18.88 -4.37 -4.56
N THR A 168 -17.67 -3.80 -4.62
CA THR A 168 -17.02 -3.51 -5.90
C THR A 168 -15.51 -3.44 -5.76
N TRP A 169 -14.85 -3.63 -6.88
CA TRP A 169 -13.41 -3.45 -7.02
C TRP A 169 -13.05 -2.01 -7.38
N GLN A 170 -11.98 -1.52 -6.77
CA GLN A 170 -11.32 -0.28 -7.17
C GLN A 170 -9.82 -0.58 -7.37
N GLY A 171 -9.44 -0.83 -8.63
CA GLY A 171 -8.14 -1.42 -8.95
C GLY A 171 -8.03 -2.81 -8.32
N ASP A 172 -6.97 -3.04 -7.55
CA ASP A 172 -6.69 -4.32 -6.88
C ASP A 172 -7.36 -4.46 -5.50
N TYR A 173 -8.15 -3.49 -5.09
CA TYR A 173 -8.80 -3.42 -3.76
C TYR A 173 -10.29 -3.70 -3.86
N TYR A 174 -10.83 -4.40 -2.88
CA TYR A 174 -12.27 -4.65 -2.80
C TYR A 174 -12.94 -3.85 -1.68
N LEU A 175 -14.02 -3.14 -2.00
CA LEU A 175 -14.85 -2.42 -1.04
C LEU A 175 -16.06 -3.29 -0.67
N LYS A 176 -16.18 -3.65 0.61
CA LYS A 176 -17.26 -4.50 1.14
C LYS A 176 -18.62 -3.78 1.11
N SER A 177 -19.69 -4.47 1.47
CA SER A 177 -21.05 -3.90 1.55
C SER A 177 -21.14 -2.72 2.54
N SER A 178 -20.28 -2.70 3.55
CA SER A 178 -20.12 -1.59 4.50
C SER A 178 -19.37 -0.39 3.92
N GLY A 179 -18.74 -0.53 2.77
CA GLY A 179 -17.81 0.44 2.19
C GLY A 179 -16.37 0.28 2.65
N TYR A 180 -16.08 -0.59 3.62
CA TYR A 180 -14.72 -0.83 4.13
C TYR A 180 -13.88 -1.60 3.11
N MET A 181 -12.62 -1.23 2.96
CA MET A 181 -11.67 -2.01 2.20
C MET A 181 -11.43 -3.38 2.86
N ALA A 182 -11.47 -4.44 2.09
CA ALA A 182 -11.18 -5.78 2.56
C ALA A 182 -9.67 -5.96 2.82
N ILE A 183 -9.31 -6.57 3.96
CA ILE A 183 -7.92 -6.80 4.38
C ILE A 183 -7.83 -8.15 5.11
N ASN A 184 -6.86 -9.00 4.73
CA ASN A 184 -6.64 -10.32 5.33
C ASN A 184 -7.90 -11.19 5.38
N GLU A 185 -8.70 -11.16 4.33
CA GLU A 185 -9.96 -11.88 4.28
C GLU A 185 -10.30 -12.42 2.90
N TRP A 186 -11.16 -13.44 2.88
CA TRP A 186 -11.71 -14.02 1.68
C TRP A 186 -12.95 -13.27 1.24
N ILE A 187 -13.03 -12.97 -0.06
CA ILE A 187 -14.19 -12.35 -0.69
C ILE A 187 -14.69 -13.25 -1.82
N TYR A 188 -15.97 -13.58 -1.80
CA TYR A 188 -16.63 -14.16 -2.94
C TYR A 188 -17.26 -13.06 -3.79
N ASP A 189 -16.83 -12.95 -5.03
CA ASP A 189 -17.44 -12.01 -5.99
C ASP A 189 -18.34 -12.77 -6.95
N SER A 190 -19.64 -12.46 -6.88
CA SER A 190 -20.66 -13.11 -7.70
C SER A 190 -20.56 -12.75 -9.19
N SER A 191 -19.98 -11.61 -9.53
CA SER A 191 -19.78 -11.19 -10.93
C SER A 191 -18.70 -12.02 -11.62
N TYR A 192 -17.67 -12.41 -10.86
CA TYR A 192 -16.60 -13.30 -11.32
C TYR A 192 -16.88 -14.78 -11.02
N GLN A 193 -17.90 -15.08 -10.19
CA GLN A 193 -18.20 -16.42 -9.67
C GLN A 193 -16.97 -17.08 -9.03
N ALA A 194 -16.15 -16.31 -8.33
CA ALA A 194 -14.86 -16.75 -7.80
C ALA A 194 -14.59 -16.18 -6.40
N TRP A 195 -13.76 -16.90 -5.66
CA TRP A 195 -13.19 -16.43 -4.40
C TRP A 195 -11.88 -15.71 -4.67
N PHE A 196 -11.64 -14.65 -3.90
CA PHE A 196 -10.42 -13.86 -3.85
C PHE A 196 -9.95 -13.76 -2.41
N TYR A 197 -8.65 -13.64 -2.20
CA TYR A 197 -8.09 -13.32 -0.89
C TYR A 197 -7.38 -11.97 -0.96
N LEU A 198 -7.75 -11.07 -0.07
CA LEU A 198 -7.12 -9.75 0.09
C LEU A 198 -6.05 -9.87 1.18
N ASN A 199 -4.81 -9.52 0.87
CA ASN A 199 -3.69 -9.55 1.81
C ASN A 199 -3.74 -8.41 2.85
N GLY A 200 -2.72 -8.31 3.72
CA GLY A 200 -2.63 -7.25 4.73
C GLY A 200 -2.51 -5.82 4.18
N LYS A 201 -2.22 -5.67 2.89
CA LYS A 201 -2.20 -4.38 2.18
C LYS A 201 -3.55 -4.07 1.51
N GLY A 202 -4.51 -5.00 1.56
CA GLY A 202 -5.83 -4.88 0.94
C GLY A 202 -5.88 -5.24 -0.54
N THR A 203 -4.76 -5.67 -1.15
CA THR A 203 -4.73 -6.12 -2.55
C THR A 203 -5.02 -7.61 -2.67
N TYR A 204 -5.68 -8.02 -3.75
CA TYR A 204 -5.84 -9.45 -4.01
C TYR A 204 -4.48 -10.13 -4.28
N VAL A 205 -4.39 -11.41 -3.97
CA VAL A 205 -3.19 -12.21 -4.19
C VAL A 205 -3.29 -13.02 -5.47
N THR A 206 -2.14 -13.37 -6.08
CA THR A 206 -2.03 -14.22 -7.27
C THR A 206 -0.97 -15.29 -7.06
N GLY A 207 -1.09 -16.43 -7.73
CA GLY A 207 -0.15 -17.54 -7.56
C GLY A 207 -0.37 -18.30 -6.25
N TYR A 208 0.70 -18.81 -5.65
CA TYR A 208 0.61 -19.61 -4.42
C TYR A 208 0.78 -18.73 -3.18
N HIS A 209 -0.16 -18.87 -2.23
CA HIS A 209 -0.13 -18.16 -0.94
C HIS A 209 -0.45 -19.08 0.22
N LEU A 210 0.33 -18.98 1.30
CA LEU A 210 0.06 -19.66 2.55
C LEU A 210 -0.92 -18.81 3.37
N ILE A 211 -2.14 -19.30 3.55
CA ILE A 211 -3.20 -18.62 4.29
C ILE A 211 -3.66 -19.54 5.40
N ASN A 212 -3.52 -19.10 6.65
CA ASN A 212 -3.88 -19.90 7.84
C ASN A 212 -3.25 -21.31 7.84
N GLY A 213 -2.00 -21.44 7.36
CA GLY A 213 -1.28 -22.70 7.32
C GLY A 213 -1.64 -23.61 6.14
N ALA A 214 -2.62 -23.28 5.31
CA ALA A 214 -2.97 -23.97 4.08
C ALA A 214 -2.40 -23.24 2.85
N LEU A 215 -1.82 -23.98 1.91
CA LEU A 215 -1.32 -23.40 0.66
C LEU A 215 -2.46 -23.34 -0.36
N HIS A 216 -2.78 -22.14 -0.81
CA HIS A 216 -3.79 -21.89 -1.83
C HIS A 216 -3.17 -21.43 -3.13
N ASN A 217 -3.79 -21.76 -4.26
CA ASN A 217 -3.39 -21.31 -5.59
C ASN A 217 -4.45 -20.39 -6.18
N PHE A 218 -3.98 -19.23 -6.69
CA PHE A 218 -4.80 -18.22 -7.35
C PHE A 218 -4.29 -18.01 -8.78
N ASN A 219 -5.18 -17.72 -9.72
CA ASN A 219 -4.78 -17.39 -11.08
C ASN A 219 -4.16 -15.98 -11.17
N GLU A 220 -3.73 -15.59 -12.36
CA GLU A 220 -3.11 -14.28 -12.62
C GLU A 220 -4.05 -13.09 -12.36
N ASN A 221 -5.36 -13.31 -12.33
CA ASN A 221 -6.37 -12.30 -12.02
C ASN A 221 -6.84 -12.35 -10.55
N GLY A 222 -6.17 -13.14 -9.70
CA GLY A 222 -6.48 -13.26 -8.28
C GLY A 222 -7.62 -14.21 -7.92
N ALA A 223 -8.27 -14.85 -8.89
CA ALA A 223 -9.33 -15.82 -8.60
C ALA A 223 -8.74 -17.12 -8.04
N TRP A 224 -9.29 -17.58 -6.92
CA TRP A 224 -8.90 -18.82 -6.27
C TRP A 224 -9.18 -20.01 -7.16
N ILE A 225 -8.19 -20.88 -7.32
CA ILE A 225 -8.28 -22.13 -8.10
C ILE A 225 -8.56 -23.29 -7.15
N ARG A 226 -7.69 -23.47 -6.13
CA ARG A 226 -7.80 -24.58 -5.18
C ARG A 226 -6.87 -24.42 -3.99
N GLU A 227 -7.15 -25.15 -2.92
CA GLU A 227 -6.21 -25.46 -1.86
C GLU A 227 -5.25 -26.55 -2.31
N ILE A 228 -3.96 -26.41 -1.99
CA ILE A 228 -2.95 -27.43 -2.27
C ILE A 228 -2.86 -28.36 -1.05
N LYS A 229 -3.42 -29.55 -1.19
CA LYS A 229 -3.36 -30.58 -0.13
C LYS A 229 -2.08 -31.40 -0.24
N GLU A 230 -1.60 -31.90 0.89
CA GLU A 230 -0.50 -32.86 0.91
C GLU A 230 -0.99 -34.19 0.36
N GLU A 231 -0.35 -34.65 -0.71
CA GLU A 231 -0.72 -35.92 -1.39
C GLU A 231 0.33 -37.01 -1.16
N THR A 232 1.50 -36.64 -0.59
CA THR A 232 2.64 -37.55 -0.43
C THR A 232 2.86 -37.84 1.06
N SER A 233 2.99 -39.12 1.42
CA SER A 233 3.34 -39.50 2.79
C SER A 233 4.72 -38.97 3.16
N SER A 234 4.92 -38.58 4.41
CA SER A 234 6.21 -38.02 4.89
C SER A 234 7.39 -38.96 4.65
N SER A 235 7.17 -40.28 4.65
CA SER A 235 8.20 -41.29 4.41
C SER A 235 8.73 -41.31 2.97
N GLU A 236 7.98 -40.79 2.00
CA GLU A 236 8.37 -40.74 0.60
C GLU A 236 9.06 -39.44 0.18
N LEU A 237 9.05 -38.44 1.06
CA LEU A 237 9.63 -37.13 0.76
C LEU A 237 11.15 -37.19 0.87
N PRO A 238 11.90 -36.68 -0.11
CA PRO A 238 13.37 -36.72 -0.12
C PRO A 238 14.00 -35.81 0.95
N PHE A 239 13.18 -35.01 1.65
CA PHE A 239 13.58 -34.07 2.68
C PHE A 239 12.93 -34.33 4.06
N ALA A 240 12.04 -35.31 4.17
CA ALA A 240 11.45 -35.72 5.43
C ALA A 240 12.38 -36.67 6.15
N THR A 241 13.48 -36.13 6.65
CA THR A 241 14.44 -36.95 7.40
C THR A 241 14.10 -36.94 8.89
N ASN A 242 13.96 -38.15 9.46
CA ASN A 242 13.89 -38.33 10.92
C ASN A 242 15.28 -38.16 11.59
N ASN A 243 16.16 -37.43 10.93
CA ASN A 243 17.52 -37.21 11.44
C ASN A 243 17.55 -36.30 12.64
N TYR A 244 18.24 -36.68 13.65
CA TYR A 244 18.48 -35.90 14.90
C TYR A 244 19.17 -34.58 14.60
N GLN A 245 20.02 -34.47 13.56
CA GLN A 245 20.67 -33.25 13.13
C GLN A 245 20.09 -32.73 11.83
N LYS A 246 19.51 -31.53 11.85
CA LYS A 246 18.98 -30.85 10.67
C LYS A 246 20.10 -30.35 9.76
N VAL A 247 19.96 -30.56 8.46
CA VAL A 247 20.95 -30.23 7.43
C VAL A 247 20.40 -29.18 6.49
N ILE A 248 21.10 -28.06 6.35
CA ILE A 248 20.71 -26.92 5.51
C ILE A 248 21.70 -26.82 4.34
N PHE A 249 21.19 -26.74 3.13
CA PHE A 249 21.98 -26.47 1.93
C PHE A 249 21.93 -24.98 1.60
N LEU A 250 23.08 -24.30 1.68
CA LEU A 250 23.24 -22.91 1.29
C LEU A 250 23.85 -22.81 -0.11
N ASP A 251 23.25 -21.98 -0.93
CA ASP A 251 23.69 -21.71 -2.29
C ASP A 251 24.08 -20.24 -2.45
N PRO A 252 25.36 -19.85 -2.26
CA PRO A 252 25.82 -18.51 -2.62
C PRO A 252 25.72 -18.33 -4.13
N GLY A 253 24.78 -17.49 -4.59
CA GLY A 253 24.56 -17.24 -6.03
C GLY A 253 25.81 -16.73 -6.75
N HIS A 254 25.88 -16.96 -8.05
CA HIS A 254 27.00 -16.57 -8.91
C HIS A 254 28.37 -17.21 -8.50
N GLY A 255 29.48 -16.67 -8.98
CA GLY A 255 30.83 -17.15 -8.63
C GLY A 255 31.76 -17.35 -9.84
N GLY A 256 33.07 -17.28 -9.61
CA GLY A 256 34.06 -17.42 -10.65
C GLY A 256 33.88 -16.43 -11.82
N LYS A 257 33.64 -16.96 -13.01
CA LYS A 257 33.41 -16.18 -14.23
C LYS A 257 32.07 -15.46 -14.27
N ASP A 258 31.13 -15.84 -13.41
CA ASP A 258 29.80 -15.16 -13.28
C ASP A 258 29.85 -14.20 -12.09
N PRO A 259 29.98 -12.89 -12.33
CA PRO A 259 30.07 -11.90 -11.25
C PRO A 259 28.71 -11.56 -10.62
N GLY A 260 27.58 -11.92 -11.24
CA GLY A 260 26.27 -11.36 -10.93
C GLY A 260 26.21 -9.87 -11.23
N ALA A 261 25.33 -9.16 -10.54
CA ALA A 261 25.22 -7.71 -10.61
C ALA A 261 26.50 -7.01 -10.16
N GLN A 262 26.84 -5.88 -10.82
CA GLN A 262 28.04 -5.11 -10.54
C GLN A 262 27.69 -3.62 -10.49
N TYR A 263 27.65 -3.06 -9.28
CA TYR A 263 27.32 -1.64 -9.05
C TYR A 263 28.17 -1.06 -7.92
N LEU A 264 28.56 0.20 -8.04
CA LEU A 264 29.22 0.97 -6.98
C LEU A 264 30.44 0.26 -6.34
N GLY A 265 31.22 -0.50 -7.15
CA GLY A 265 32.39 -1.25 -6.71
C GLY A 265 32.08 -2.60 -6.02
N LEU A 266 30.80 -2.97 -5.90
CA LEU A 266 30.37 -4.27 -5.42
C LEU A 266 30.23 -5.26 -6.58
N LYS A 267 30.47 -6.54 -6.29
CA LYS A 267 30.11 -7.68 -7.14
C LYS A 267 29.20 -8.59 -6.34
N GLU A 268 28.05 -8.92 -6.89
CA GLU A 268 27.02 -9.73 -6.21
C GLU A 268 27.59 -11.06 -5.70
N LYS A 269 28.36 -11.76 -6.52
CA LYS A 269 29.02 -13.03 -6.13
C LYS A 269 29.81 -12.96 -4.82
N ASN A 270 30.41 -11.79 -4.51
CA ASN A 270 31.22 -11.61 -3.30
C ASN A 270 30.30 -11.39 -2.08
N LEU A 271 29.25 -10.57 -2.23
CA LEU A 271 28.26 -10.38 -1.16
C LEU A 271 27.54 -11.68 -0.83
N ASN A 272 27.12 -12.43 -1.87
CA ASN A 272 26.44 -13.71 -1.70
C ASN A 272 27.32 -14.70 -0.91
N LEU A 273 28.62 -14.81 -1.27
CA LEU A 273 29.54 -15.67 -0.56
C LEU A 273 29.81 -15.21 0.88
N GLN A 274 30.00 -13.90 1.08
CA GLN A 274 30.25 -13.30 2.38
C GLN A 274 29.10 -13.54 3.37
N VAL A 275 27.88 -13.25 2.95
CA VAL A 275 26.66 -13.45 3.78
C VAL A 275 26.44 -14.93 4.04
N SER A 276 26.62 -15.78 3.03
CA SER A 276 26.46 -17.23 3.19
C SER A 276 27.45 -17.84 4.16
N GLN A 277 28.73 -17.38 4.19
CA GLN A 277 29.73 -17.83 5.14
C GLN A 277 29.41 -17.41 6.57
N GLN A 278 28.91 -16.17 6.76
CA GLN A 278 28.44 -15.70 8.07
C GLN A 278 27.22 -16.49 8.53
N LEU A 279 26.24 -16.74 7.61
CA LEU A 279 25.09 -17.56 7.90
C LEU A 279 25.45 -19.00 8.25
N LYS A 280 26.36 -19.60 7.52
CA LYS A 280 26.91 -20.95 7.88
C LYS A 280 27.40 -20.98 9.31
N THR A 281 28.27 -20.04 9.68
CA THR A 281 28.82 -19.95 11.04
C THR A 281 27.73 -19.82 12.09
N LYS A 282 26.74 -18.96 11.84
CA LYS A 282 25.56 -18.77 12.72
C LYS A 282 24.74 -20.04 12.87
N LEU A 283 24.40 -20.69 11.76
CA LEU A 283 23.59 -21.92 11.78
C LEU A 283 24.32 -23.08 12.46
N GLU A 284 25.63 -23.23 12.23
CA GLU A 284 26.43 -24.25 12.90
C GLU A 284 26.54 -24.01 14.42
N SER A 285 26.61 -22.74 14.85
CA SER A 285 26.53 -22.39 16.28
C SER A 285 25.17 -22.72 16.93
N LEU A 286 24.11 -22.81 16.12
CA LEU A 286 22.78 -23.23 16.54
C LEU A 286 22.54 -24.75 16.45
N GLY A 287 23.57 -25.54 16.10
CA GLY A 287 23.52 -27.00 16.04
C GLY A 287 23.08 -27.59 14.69
N TYR A 288 22.87 -26.75 13.67
CA TYR A 288 22.58 -27.24 12.33
C TYR A 288 23.87 -27.72 11.61
N LYS A 289 23.71 -28.65 10.68
CA LYS A 289 24.78 -28.98 9.71
C LYS A 289 24.54 -28.14 8.45
N VAL A 290 25.60 -27.54 7.93
CA VAL A 290 25.52 -26.70 6.74
C VAL A 290 26.39 -27.22 5.62
N ILE A 291 25.81 -27.42 4.45
CA ILE A 291 26.48 -27.75 3.19
C ILE A 291 26.37 -26.56 2.27
N MET A 292 27.41 -26.22 1.54
CA MET A 292 27.39 -25.08 0.60
C MET A 292 27.68 -25.55 -0.83
N SER A 293 27.01 -24.94 -1.83
CA SER A 293 27.32 -25.16 -3.25
C SER A 293 28.72 -24.69 -3.62
N ARG A 294 29.20 -23.63 -2.99
CA ARG A 294 30.59 -23.14 -3.05
C ARG A 294 31.01 -22.47 -1.74
N SER A 295 32.23 -22.61 -1.37
CA SER A 295 32.85 -21.95 -0.20
C SER A 295 33.94 -20.95 -0.59
N THR A 296 34.25 -20.86 -1.88
CA THR A 296 35.24 -19.95 -2.49
C THR A 296 34.67 -19.30 -3.75
N ASP A 297 35.45 -18.43 -4.40
CA ASP A 297 34.99 -17.77 -5.67
C ASP A 297 35.21 -18.71 -6.87
N VAL A 298 34.40 -19.76 -6.94
CA VAL A 298 34.35 -20.70 -8.07
C VAL A 298 33.01 -20.59 -8.78
N PHE A 299 32.99 -20.90 -10.07
CA PHE A 299 31.75 -20.99 -10.86
C PHE A 299 31.09 -22.35 -10.61
N VAL A 300 29.80 -22.31 -10.36
CA VAL A 300 28.90 -23.48 -10.28
C VAL A 300 27.69 -23.18 -11.17
N ASP A 301 27.41 -24.08 -12.12
CA ASP A 301 26.31 -23.86 -13.07
C ASP A 301 24.94 -23.78 -12.38
N PHE A 302 24.20 -22.72 -12.69
CA PHE A 302 22.92 -22.43 -12.01
C PHE A 302 21.76 -23.29 -12.52
N VAL A 303 21.86 -23.88 -13.73
CA VAL A 303 20.79 -24.71 -14.28
C VAL A 303 20.85 -26.12 -13.76
N THR A 304 22.05 -26.70 -13.69
CA THR A 304 22.21 -28.14 -13.50
C THR A 304 23.02 -28.50 -12.25
N GLU A 305 24.08 -27.78 -11.89
CA GLU A 305 24.99 -28.23 -10.85
C GLU A 305 24.49 -27.90 -9.44
N ARG A 306 24.06 -26.66 -9.16
CA ARG A 306 23.66 -26.22 -7.80
C ARG A 306 22.58 -27.09 -7.19
N SER A 307 21.48 -27.29 -7.95
CA SER A 307 20.36 -28.14 -7.51
C SER A 307 20.76 -29.60 -7.45
N LYS A 308 21.57 -30.11 -8.39
CA LYS A 308 22.07 -31.46 -8.37
C LYS A 308 22.91 -31.75 -7.13
N MET A 309 23.86 -30.87 -6.80
CA MET A 309 24.67 -30.97 -5.55
C MET A 309 23.75 -31.07 -4.32
N SER A 310 22.72 -30.22 -4.24
CA SER A 310 21.76 -30.28 -3.14
C SER A 310 20.99 -31.60 -3.14
N ASN A 311 20.48 -32.03 -4.31
CA ASN A 311 19.63 -33.23 -4.44
C ASN A 311 20.38 -34.52 -4.05
N GLU A 312 21.69 -34.55 -4.22
CA GLU A 312 22.58 -35.66 -3.84
C GLU A 312 22.92 -35.69 -2.34
N THR A 313 22.48 -34.68 -1.57
CA THR A 313 22.66 -34.62 -0.11
C THR A 313 21.39 -34.99 0.65
N HIS A 314 21.53 -35.23 1.96
CA HIS A 314 20.42 -35.39 2.91
C HIS A 314 19.97 -34.04 3.51
N ALA A 315 20.14 -32.91 2.80
CA ALA A 315 19.68 -31.63 3.29
C ALA A 315 18.14 -31.58 3.38
N ASP A 316 17.65 -30.89 4.41
CA ASP A 316 16.21 -30.72 4.65
C ASP A 316 15.64 -29.57 3.81
N MET A 317 16.48 -28.60 3.42
CA MET A 317 16.10 -27.43 2.65
C MET A 317 17.23 -26.88 1.79
N PHE A 318 16.87 -26.04 0.82
CA PHE A 318 17.78 -25.31 -0.07
C PHE A 318 17.51 -23.81 0.04
N ILE A 319 18.57 -23.03 0.32
CA ILE A 319 18.46 -21.57 0.45
C ILE A 319 19.53 -20.92 -0.45
N SER A 320 19.07 -20.24 -1.51
CA SER A 320 19.93 -19.48 -2.40
C SER A 320 20.01 -18.02 -1.95
N ILE A 321 21.22 -17.46 -1.91
CA ILE A 321 21.53 -16.12 -1.41
C ILE A 321 21.94 -15.23 -2.58
N HIS A 322 21.23 -14.14 -2.79
CA HIS A 322 21.42 -13.16 -3.83
C HIS A 322 21.25 -11.72 -3.34
N PHE A 323 21.71 -10.76 -4.15
CA PHE A 323 21.42 -9.33 -4.03
C PHE A 323 20.95 -8.79 -5.38
N ASN A 324 19.81 -8.16 -5.37
CA ASN A 324 19.10 -7.74 -6.57
C ASN A 324 19.72 -6.51 -7.26
N ALA A 325 19.37 -6.33 -8.51
CA ALA A 325 19.53 -5.10 -9.28
C ALA A 325 18.48 -5.02 -10.36
N THR A 326 17.95 -3.84 -10.61
CA THR A 326 16.92 -3.61 -11.65
C THR A 326 17.51 -3.62 -13.06
N GLY A 327 18.82 -3.32 -13.18
CA GLY A 327 19.48 -3.15 -14.47
C GLY A 327 19.17 -1.82 -15.17
N HIS A 328 18.47 -0.90 -14.52
CA HIS A 328 18.10 0.41 -15.09
C HIS A 328 19.13 1.53 -14.83
N GLY A 329 20.29 1.20 -14.29
CA GLY A 329 21.35 2.15 -13.93
C GLY A 329 21.38 2.46 -12.44
N LEU A 330 22.18 3.48 -12.05
CA LEU A 330 22.30 3.88 -10.66
C LEU A 330 21.05 4.62 -10.17
N ASP A 331 20.80 4.50 -8.86
CA ASP A 331 19.65 5.13 -8.18
C ASP A 331 18.30 4.74 -8.79
N SER A 332 18.12 3.44 -8.96
CA SER A 332 16.89 2.84 -9.48
C SER A 332 15.63 3.23 -8.69
N GLY A 333 15.79 3.68 -7.43
CA GLY A 333 14.69 3.96 -6.51
C GLY A 333 14.04 2.69 -5.94
N GLU A 334 14.59 1.51 -6.28
CA GLU A 334 14.14 0.23 -5.74
C GLU A 334 15.01 -0.18 -4.54
N ASP A 335 14.36 -0.63 -3.48
CA ASP A 335 14.99 -1.04 -2.23
C ASP A 335 14.20 -2.16 -1.55
N GLY A 336 14.81 -2.83 -0.58
CA GLY A 336 14.15 -3.80 0.28
C GLY A 336 14.47 -5.25 -0.04
N ILE A 337 13.73 -6.14 0.62
CA ILE A 337 13.93 -7.60 0.60
C ILE A 337 12.87 -8.28 -0.23
N GLN A 338 13.30 -9.17 -1.14
CA GLN A 338 12.42 -10.10 -1.84
C GLN A 338 12.77 -11.54 -1.47
N THR A 339 11.76 -12.38 -1.36
CA THR A 339 11.94 -13.82 -1.19
C THR A 339 11.16 -14.56 -2.27
N TYR A 340 11.85 -15.41 -3.02
CA TYR A 340 11.25 -16.17 -4.12
C TYR A 340 11.09 -17.63 -3.76
N MET A 341 9.90 -18.19 -4.07
CA MET A 341 9.61 -19.62 -4.09
C MET A 341 9.34 -20.06 -5.53
N TYR A 342 9.39 -21.37 -5.75
CA TYR A 342 9.07 -21.92 -7.05
C TYR A 342 7.57 -21.87 -7.33
N GLN A 343 7.22 -21.39 -8.51
CA GLN A 343 5.88 -21.54 -9.10
C GLN A 343 6.02 -22.25 -10.44
N PRO A 344 5.30 -23.36 -10.65
CA PRO A 344 5.22 -23.95 -11.97
C PRO A 344 4.59 -22.99 -12.97
N THR A 345 5.35 -22.57 -13.98
CA THR A 345 4.84 -21.85 -15.15
C THR A 345 4.83 -22.85 -16.28
N GLY A 346 3.68 -23.13 -16.87
CA GLY A 346 3.37 -24.28 -17.72
C GLY A 346 4.27 -24.60 -18.94
N ASN A 347 5.32 -23.79 -19.20
CA ASN A 347 6.14 -23.89 -20.40
C ASN A 347 7.63 -24.15 -20.15
N ILE A 348 8.08 -24.27 -18.90
CA ILE A 348 9.50 -24.56 -18.60
C ILE A 348 9.57 -25.90 -17.85
N PRO A 349 9.87 -27.00 -18.55
CA PRO A 349 9.96 -28.31 -17.92
C PRO A 349 11.18 -28.40 -17.00
N SER A 350 11.08 -29.17 -15.92
CA SER A 350 12.24 -29.52 -15.12
C SER A 350 13.13 -30.49 -15.90
N VAL A 351 14.44 -30.26 -15.82
CA VAL A 351 15.49 -31.10 -16.45
C VAL A 351 15.91 -32.20 -15.49
N ILE A 352 16.16 -31.86 -14.22
CA ILE A 352 16.71 -32.75 -13.19
C ILE A 352 15.62 -33.28 -12.27
N ASN A 353 14.77 -32.41 -11.77
CA ASN A 353 13.77 -32.70 -10.72
C ASN A 353 12.39 -33.06 -11.31
N LYS A 354 12.33 -34.02 -12.20
CA LYS A 354 11.07 -34.39 -12.90
C LYS A 354 9.97 -34.86 -11.98
N LYS A 355 10.30 -35.46 -10.83
CA LYS A 355 9.32 -36.04 -9.88
C LYS A 355 8.79 -35.02 -8.86
N TRP A 356 9.64 -34.10 -8.43
CA TRP A 356 9.35 -33.26 -7.25
C TRP A 356 9.18 -31.78 -7.54
N HIS A 357 9.46 -31.31 -8.77
CA HIS A 357 9.46 -29.88 -9.08
C HIS A 357 8.10 -29.19 -8.80
N ASP A 358 6.99 -29.86 -9.07
CA ASP A 358 5.63 -29.38 -8.85
C ASP A 358 4.86 -30.15 -7.75
N ASN A 359 5.57 -30.99 -6.97
CA ASN A 359 4.93 -31.76 -5.90
C ASN A 359 4.28 -30.81 -4.86
N PRO A 360 2.98 -30.98 -4.57
CA PRO A 360 2.22 -30.08 -3.70
C PRO A 360 2.83 -29.93 -2.29
N THR A 361 3.28 -31.04 -1.71
CA THR A 361 3.87 -31.05 -0.37
C THR A 361 5.20 -30.28 -0.36
N ARG A 362 6.08 -30.50 -1.33
CA ARG A 362 7.33 -29.73 -1.47
C ARG A 362 7.04 -28.24 -1.64
N LEU A 363 6.08 -27.86 -2.47
CA LEU A 363 5.69 -26.47 -2.68
C LEU A 363 5.18 -25.84 -1.37
N LYS A 364 4.31 -26.54 -0.64
CA LYS A 364 3.81 -26.07 0.66
C LYS A 364 4.94 -25.79 1.65
N TYR A 365 5.90 -26.70 1.77
CA TYR A 365 7.05 -26.51 2.65
C TYR A 365 7.98 -25.39 2.17
N SER A 366 8.15 -25.20 0.86
CA SER A 366 8.90 -24.07 0.31
C SER A 366 8.26 -22.73 0.69
N TYR A 367 6.92 -22.61 0.57
CA TYR A 367 6.18 -21.41 0.94
C TYR A 367 6.21 -21.14 2.45
N LYS A 368 6.12 -22.19 3.27
CA LYS A 368 6.27 -22.09 4.71
C LYS A 368 7.66 -21.57 5.08
N LEU A 369 8.72 -22.15 4.51
CA LEU A 369 10.11 -21.73 4.71
C LEU A 369 10.30 -20.26 4.29
N GLY A 370 9.84 -19.89 3.08
CA GLY A 370 9.94 -18.54 2.55
C GLY A 370 9.22 -17.51 3.43
N SER A 371 8.04 -17.84 3.91
CA SER A 371 7.25 -16.93 4.78
C SER A 371 7.96 -16.66 6.10
N TYR A 372 8.48 -17.67 6.78
CA TYR A 372 9.18 -17.47 8.05
C TYR A 372 10.49 -16.70 7.87
N ILE A 373 11.30 -17.04 6.86
CA ILE A 373 12.55 -16.33 6.59
C ILE A 373 12.23 -14.86 6.22
N HIS A 374 11.32 -14.62 5.30
CA HIS A 374 10.99 -13.28 4.85
C HIS A 374 10.54 -12.38 6.01
N GLN A 375 9.56 -12.83 6.80
CA GLN A 375 9.07 -12.08 7.96
C GLN A 375 10.16 -11.80 8.98
N SER A 376 11.01 -12.80 9.28
CA SER A 376 12.11 -12.64 10.24
C SER A 376 13.19 -11.67 9.75
N VAL A 377 13.55 -11.73 8.46
CA VAL A 377 14.52 -10.79 7.86
C VAL A 377 13.98 -9.37 7.87
N LEU A 378 12.71 -9.16 7.53
CA LEU A 378 12.08 -7.84 7.63
C LEU A 378 12.07 -7.32 9.08
N ALA A 379 11.76 -8.19 10.05
CA ALA A 379 11.72 -7.81 11.46
C ALA A 379 13.10 -7.40 12.00
N THR A 380 14.17 -8.10 11.61
CA THR A 380 15.55 -7.80 12.08
C THR A 380 16.19 -6.61 11.37
N THR A 381 15.92 -6.46 10.08
CA THR A 381 16.55 -5.43 9.25
C THR A 381 15.78 -4.11 9.21
N GLN A 382 14.48 -4.15 9.46
CA GLN A 382 13.54 -3.05 9.21
C GLN A 382 13.57 -2.56 7.75
N ALA A 383 13.91 -3.47 6.82
CA ALA A 383 13.93 -3.19 5.40
C ALA A 383 12.51 -3.09 4.85
N LYS A 384 12.37 -2.43 3.71
CA LYS A 384 11.12 -2.42 2.95
C LYS A 384 10.75 -3.84 2.51
N ASP A 385 9.51 -4.20 2.68
CA ASP A 385 8.93 -5.42 2.12
C ASP A 385 8.73 -5.25 0.60
N ALA A 386 9.67 -5.81 -0.17
CA ALA A 386 9.60 -5.82 -1.63
C ALA A 386 8.92 -7.08 -2.18
N GLY A 387 8.48 -7.99 -1.31
CA GLY A 387 7.55 -9.05 -1.63
C GLY A 387 8.02 -10.46 -1.36
N LEU A 388 7.04 -11.29 -1.00
CA LEU A 388 7.14 -12.75 -1.00
C LEU A 388 6.58 -13.22 -2.35
N LEU A 389 7.44 -13.66 -3.26
CA LEU A 389 7.15 -13.79 -4.68
C LEU A 389 7.32 -15.25 -5.16
N ALA A 390 6.76 -15.53 -6.31
CA ALA A 390 6.88 -16.85 -6.93
C ALA A 390 7.36 -16.73 -8.38
N LYS A 391 8.44 -17.47 -8.71
CA LYS A 391 9.02 -17.51 -10.04
C LYS A 391 9.60 -18.90 -10.37
N SER A 392 9.75 -19.19 -11.66
CA SER A 392 10.35 -20.45 -12.13
C SER A 392 11.87 -20.33 -12.30
N PHE A 393 12.59 -19.87 -11.24
CA PHE A 393 14.04 -19.93 -11.27
C PHE A 393 14.56 -21.36 -11.32
N ALA A 394 15.63 -21.60 -12.09
CA ALA A 394 16.18 -22.94 -12.31
C ALA A 394 16.56 -23.62 -10.98
N VAL A 395 17.28 -22.92 -10.10
CA VAL A 395 17.72 -23.47 -8.79
C VAL A 395 16.53 -23.86 -7.90
N LEU A 396 15.40 -23.17 -8.00
CA LEU A 396 14.18 -23.51 -7.26
C LEU A 396 13.36 -24.63 -7.93
N ARG A 397 13.35 -24.68 -9.26
CA ARG A 397 12.66 -25.69 -10.04
C ARG A 397 13.34 -27.05 -9.92
N GLU A 398 14.66 -27.04 -10.05
CA GLU A 398 15.47 -28.26 -10.18
C GLU A 398 15.83 -28.91 -8.83
N THR A 399 15.64 -28.24 -7.70
CA THR A 399 15.85 -28.86 -6.39
C THR A 399 14.64 -29.68 -5.94
N ASN A 400 14.89 -30.82 -5.28
CA ASN A 400 13.86 -31.75 -4.79
C ASN A 400 13.45 -31.50 -3.33
N LYS A 401 13.94 -30.40 -2.73
CA LYS A 401 13.71 -30.01 -1.33
C LYS A 401 12.85 -28.74 -1.25
N PRO A 402 12.29 -28.40 -0.08
CA PRO A 402 11.82 -27.05 0.19
C PRO A 402 12.89 -26.02 -0.16
N ALA A 403 12.57 -25.05 -1.01
CA ALA A 403 13.56 -24.18 -1.63
C ALA A 403 13.11 -22.72 -1.66
N VAL A 404 14.03 -21.82 -1.34
CA VAL A 404 13.85 -20.37 -1.43
C VAL A 404 15.08 -19.71 -2.05
N LEU A 405 14.85 -18.56 -2.73
CA LEU A 405 15.90 -17.65 -3.16
C LEU A 405 15.64 -16.29 -2.52
N LEU A 406 16.65 -15.76 -1.86
CA LEU A 406 16.59 -14.51 -1.11
C LEU A 406 17.31 -13.41 -1.88
N GLU A 407 16.65 -12.34 -2.20
CA GLU A 407 17.22 -11.09 -2.72
C GLU A 407 17.30 -10.10 -1.55
N LEU A 408 18.51 -9.92 -1.01
CA LEU A 408 18.76 -9.31 0.30
C LEU A 408 19.03 -7.80 0.25
N GLY A 409 18.59 -7.13 -0.81
CA GLY A 409 18.72 -5.70 -1.06
C GLY A 409 19.10 -5.41 -2.50
N TYR A 410 19.01 -4.15 -2.92
CA TYR A 410 19.30 -3.72 -4.28
C TYR A 410 20.67 -3.06 -4.40
N MET A 411 21.49 -3.56 -5.32
CA MET A 411 22.86 -3.09 -5.53
C MET A 411 22.95 -1.80 -6.33
N ASP A 412 21.96 -1.51 -7.16
CA ASP A 412 21.89 -0.36 -8.07
C ASP A 412 21.17 0.87 -7.47
N ASP A 413 20.76 0.82 -6.19
CA ASP A 413 20.40 1.97 -5.39
C ASP A 413 21.57 2.38 -4.49
N SER A 414 21.97 3.65 -4.49
CA SER A 414 23.17 4.12 -3.78
C SER A 414 23.04 4.04 -2.26
N LYS A 415 21.84 4.25 -1.70
CA LYS A 415 21.59 4.15 -0.25
C LYS A 415 21.55 2.71 0.21
N GLU A 416 20.86 1.86 -0.54
CA GLU A 416 20.78 0.43 -0.27
C GLU A 416 22.18 -0.21 -0.40
N SER A 417 22.94 0.13 -1.46
CA SER A 417 24.29 -0.34 -1.69
C SER A 417 25.27 0.03 -0.55
N GLN A 418 25.13 1.23 0.04
CA GLN A 418 25.92 1.59 1.23
C GLN A 418 25.56 0.74 2.44
N LYS A 419 24.29 0.41 2.61
CA LYS A 419 23.77 -0.38 3.73
C LYS A 419 24.19 -1.83 3.66
N ILE A 420 23.99 -2.51 2.51
CA ILE A 420 24.24 -3.95 2.33
C ILE A 420 25.73 -4.33 2.44
N ARG A 421 26.66 -3.39 2.26
CA ARG A 421 28.10 -3.64 2.42
C ARG A 421 28.59 -3.60 3.87
N THR A 422 27.77 -3.09 4.81
CA THR A 422 28.16 -2.98 6.23
C THR A 422 28.03 -4.32 6.94
N LYS A 423 28.98 -4.60 7.83
CA LYS A 423 28.94 -5.82 8.66
C LYS A 423 27.72 -5.87 9.56
N GLU A 424 27.30 -4.72 10.08
CA GLU A 424 26.13 -4.58 10.95
C GLU A 424 24.86 -4.99 10.25
N TYR A 425 24.67 -4.54 9.00
CA TYR A 425 23.48 -4.90 8.25
C TYR A 425 23.49 -6.35 7.80
N GLN A 426 24.65 -6.86 7.34
CA GLN A 426 24.81 -8.28 7.00
C GLN A 426 24.56 -9.18 8.21
N GLN A 427 24.96 -8.78 9.42
CA GLN A 427 24.64 -9.53 10.64
C GLN A 427 23.12 -9.57 10.89
N LYS A 428 22.39 -8.46 10.68
CA LYS A 428 20.93 -8.44 10.78
C LYS A 428 20.27 -9.38 9.75
N LEU A 429 20.77 -9.41 8.52
CA LEU A 429 20.31 -10.36 7.50
C LEU A 429 20.51 -11.81 7.96
N VAL A 430 21.72 -12.13 8.43
CA VAL A 430 22.08 -13.46 8.94
C VAL A 430 21.21 -13.87 10.12
N ASP A 431 21.01 -12.98 11.08
CA ASP A 431 20.17 -13.25 12.26
C ASP A 431 18.70 -13.48 11.87
N GLY A 432 18.19 -12.68 10.95
CA GLY A 432 16.81 -12.83 10.44
C GLY A 432 16.62 -14.15 9.69
N ILE A 433 17.55 -14.53 8.81
CA ILE A 433 17.47 -15.81 8.10
C ILE A 433 17.53 -16.98 9.09
N ALA A 434 18.46 -16.94 10.05
CA ALA A 434 18.60 -17.99 11.05
C ALA A 434 17.34 -18.12 11.94
N GLN A 435 16.75 -17.00 12.38
CA GLN A 435 15.48 -16.99 13.11
C GLN A 435 14.33 -17.59 12.31
N GLY A 436 14.20 -17.23 11.03
CA GLY A 436 13.17 -17.78 10.15
C GLY A 436 13.30 -19.30 9.97
N ILE A 437 14.53 -19.82 9.85
CA ILE A 437 14.81 -21.25 9.81
C ILE A 437 14.42 -21.94 11.13
N GLN A 438 14.73 -21.35 12.29
CA GLN A 438 14.31 -21.90 13.58
C GLN A 438 12.79 -21.93 13.70
N GLN A 439 12.10 -20.88 13.29
CA GLN A 439 10.61 -20.84 13.27
C GLN A 439 10.04 -21.90 12.34
N TYR A 440 10.64 -22.13 11.18
CA TYR A 440 10.21 -23.18 10.24
C TYR A 440 10.25 -24.58 10.87
N TYR A 441 11.25 -24.91 11.67
CA TYR A 441 11.35 -26.21 12.31
C TYR A 441 10.48 -26.35 13.56
N ASN A 442 10.18 -25.24 14.25
CA ASN A 442 9.43 -25.25 15.51
C ASN A 442 7.91 -25.24 15.30
N ASN A 443 7.43 -24.96 14.09
CA ASN A 443 6.02 -24.88 13.74
C ASN A 443 5.64 -25.85 12.62
#